data_57cc2bf001f763f3b2524f53ad793bed
#
_entry.id   57cc2bf001f763f3b2524f53ad793bed
#
_cell.length_a   1.000
_cell.length_b   1.000
_cell.length_c   1.000
_cell.angle_alpha   90.00
_cell.angle_beta   90.00
_cell.angle_gamma   90.00
#
_symmetry.space_group_name_H-M   'P 1'
#
loop_
_entity.id
_entity.type
_entity.pdbx_description
1 polymer ?
#
loop_
_entity_poly.entity_id
_entity_poly.type
_entity_poly.pdbx_seq_one_letter_code
_entity_poly.pdbx_strand_id
1 'polypeptide(L)'
;MRFTSSQSGMALALVLWMLTALSVLVAGLVAISREGTGAIDAKVISAKAFYLGKGAARLVMRDRARDRSGDLDSDGSDDALRPERIYTAQYEFDGASVTARVYPSTGFMLMPTEPSESWVTFLSRVGGLDSALASQIVSRFDTYFKENEVVGGGSEPDMSTFDGYRAAYTDGNLGGGADIAYVEALLGVEGMTREAYERIRRSVAPIRGSAPPDPALSPPELKNIFQADSEATAAKQNSSTRYFCVELLMDFDGAQQVSQRIWVAGQGAMQGQARLVRVERPVFVSRVDVG
;
A
#
# COMPACT_ATOMS: atom_id res chain seq x y z
N MET A 1 -39.51 14.58 -76.63
CA MET A 1 -39.26 15.05 -75.25
C MET A 1 -38.21 14.16 -74.67
N ARG A 2 -37.01 14.70 -74.42
CA ARG A 2 -35.88 13.98 -73.84
C ARG A 2 -35.85 14.32 -72.34
N PHE A 3 -36.15 13.35 -71.49
CA PHE A 3 -35.83 13.41 -70.03
C PHE A 3 -34.48 12.74 -69.83
N THR A 4 -33.43 13.55 -69.77
CA THR A 4 -32.09 13.08 -69.44
C THR A 4 -31.58 13.85 -68.24
N SER A 5 -30.96 13.11 -67.31
CA SER A 5 -30.00 13.57 -66.39
C SER A 5 -30.42 14.19 -65.04
N SER A 6 -31.18 13.45 -64.25
CA SER A 6 -31.21 13.74 -62.79
C SER A 6 -30.55 12.60 -61.92
N GLN A 7 -30.09 11.53 -62.54
CA GLN A 7 -29.56 10.37 -61.81
C GLN A 7 -28.10 10.45 -61.37
N SER A 8 -27.27 11.26 -62.04
CA SER A 8 -25.83 11.38 -61.71
C SER A 8 -25.55 12.11 -60.40
N GLY A 9 -26.43 13.06 -60.00
CA GLY A 9 -26.25 13.77 -58.72
C GLY A 9 -26.54 12.87 -57.48
N MET A 10 -27.52 11.96 -57.62
CA MET A 10 -27.88 11.06 -56.51
C MET A 10 -26.83 9.98 -56.27
N ALA A 11 -26.18 9.50 -57.34
CA ALA A 11 -25.08 8.54 -57.21
C ALA A 11 -23.86 9.13 -56.48
N LEU A 12 -23.50 10.38 -56.77
CA LEU A 12 -22.40 11.08 -56.10
C LEU A 12 -22.68 11.30 -54.61
N ALA A 13 -23.90 11.72 -54.26
CA ALA A 13 -24.34 11.90 -52.88
C ALA A 13 -24.29 10.59 -52.09
N LEU A 14 -24.69 9.46 -52.69
CA LEU A 14 -24.65 8.14 -52.09
C LEU A 14 -23.21 7.66 -51.83
N VAL A 15 -22.30 7.87 -52.76
CA VAL A 15 -20.89 7.56 -52.61
C VAL A 15 -20.26 8.41 -51.50
N LEU A 16 -20.56 9.70 -51.47
CA LEU A 16 -20.06 10.60 -50.43
C LEU A 16 -20.58 10.17 -49.07
N TRP A 17 -21.84 9.81 -48.94
CA TRP A 17 -22.43 9.32 -47.71
C TRP A 17 -21.82 7.99 -47.26
N MET A 18 -21.56 7.05 -48.18
CA MET A 18 -20.86 5.80 -47.89
C MET A 18 -19.44 6.03 -47.40
N LEU A 19 -18.69 6.95 -48.00
CA LEU A 19 -17.34 7.30 -47.60
C LEU A 19 -17.31 7.91 -46.18
N THR A 20 -18.25 8.80 -45.90
CA THR A 20 -18.34 9.39 -44.53
C THR A 20 -18.74 8.35 -43.50
N ALA A 21 -19.70 7.47 -43.79
CA ALA A 21 -20.08 6.37 -42.90
C ALA A 21 -18.93 5.40 -42.65
N LEU A 22 -18.17 5.03 -43.70
CA LEU A 22 -16.97 4.18 -43.57
C LEU A 22 -15.90 4.84 -42.75
N SER A 23 -15.64 6.13 -42.93
CA SER A 23 -14.67 6.91 -42.17
C SER A 23 -14.98 6.96 -40.66
N VAL A 24 -16.27 7.17 -40.34
CA VAL A 24 -16.73 7.15 -38.91
C VAL A 24 -16.57 5.75 -38.31
N LEU A 25 -16.89 4.70 -39.08
CA LEU A 25 -16.74 3.32 -38.60
C LEU A 25 -15.29 2.96 -38.35
N VAL A 26 -14.36 3.32 -39.25
CA VAL A 26 -12.92 3.12 -39.09
C VAL A 26 -12.39 3.92 -37.91
N ALA A 27 -12.81 5.19 -37.77
CA ALA A 27 -12.38 6.01 -36.59
C ALA A 27 -12.88 5.40 -35.27
N GLY A 28 -14.10 4.89 -35.22
CA GLY A 28 -14.65 4.18 -34.06
C GLY A 28 -13.86 2.91 -33.73
N LEU A 29 -13.51 2.12 -34.75
CA LEU A 29 -12.72 0.89 -34.56
C LEU A 29 -11.31 1.19 -34.03
N VAL A 30 -10.67 2.25 -34.56
CA VAL A 30 -9.35 2.71 -34.08
C VAL A 30 -9.42 3.22 -32.64
N ALA A 31 -10.48 3.94 -32.26
CA ALA A 31 -10.66 4.40 -30.89
C ALA A 31 -10.79 3.23 -29.90
N ILE A 32 -11.66 2.25 -30.21
CA ILE A 32 -11.84 1.03 -29.40
C ILE A 32 -10.54 0.23 -29.31
N SER A 33 -9.79 0.11 -30.39
CA SER A 33 -8.52 -0.60 -30.41
C SER A 33 -7.48 0.08 -29.51
N ARG A 34 -7.41 1.41 -29.52
CA ARG A 34 -6.48 2.17 -28.68
C ARG A 34 -6.82 2.07 -27.19
N GLU A 35 -8.11 2.13 -26.84
CA GLU A 35 -8.54 1.92 -25.45
C GLU A 35 -8.20 0.50 -24.97
N GLY A 36 -8.41 -0.50 -25.82
CA GLY A 36 -8.07 -1.89 -25.51
C GLY A 36 -6.57 -2.12 -25.27
N THR A 37 -5.70 -1.55 -26.10
CA THR A 37 -4.25 -1.67 -25.93
C THR A 37 -3.76 -0.96 -24.68
N GLY A 38 -4.25 0.25 -24.39
CA GLY A 38 -3.87 0.97 -23.19
C GLY A 38 -4.26 0.24 -21.89
N ALA A 39 -5.40 -0.42 -21.85
CA ALA A 39 -5.83 -1.23 -20.71
C ALA A 39 -4.97 -2.50 -20.53
N ILE A 40 -4.52 -3.13 -21.62
CA ILE A 40 -3.64 -4.29 -21.58
C ILE A 40 -2.25 -3.86 -21.08
N ASP A 41 -1.70 -2.77 -21.59
CA ASP A 41 -0.40 -2.26 -21.19
C ASP A 41 -0.39 -1.91 -19.70
N ALA A 42 -1.43 -1.25 -19.19
CA ALA A 42 -1.58 -0.95 -17.77
C ALA A 42 -1.61 -2.22 -16.91
N LYS A 43 -2.30 -3.27 -17.34
CA LYS A 43 -2.32 -4.56 -16.63
C LYS A 43 -0.94 -5.24 -16.65
N VAL A 44 -0.24 -5.21 -17.78
CA VAL A 44 1.11 -5.77 -17.91
C VAL A 44 2.09 -5.04 -16.99
N ILE A 45 2.06 -3.70 -16.98
CA ILE A 45 2.91 -2.89 -16.10
C ILE A 45 2.56 -3.13 -14.63
N SER A 46 1.27 -3.19 -14.27
CA SER A 46 0.85 -3.51 -12.91
C SER A 46 1.34 -4.89 -12.46
N ALA A 47 1.30 -5.90 -13.34
CA ALA A 47 1.84 -7.22 -13.04
C ALA A 47 3.37 -7.20 -12.89
N LYS A 48 4.09 -6.53 -13.80
CA LYS A 48 5.54 -6.34 -13.70
C LYS A 48 5.90 -5.63 -12.39
N ALA A 49 5.23 -4.53 -12.06
CA ALA A 49 5.42 -3.79 -10.83
C ALA A 49 5.21 -4.66 -9.59
N PHE A 50 4.17 -5.50 -9.58
CA PHE A 50 3.88 -6.39 -8.46
C PHE A 50 5.03 -7.38 -8.17
N TYR A 51 5.57 -8.03 -9.20
CA TYR A 51 6.67 -8.98 -9.02
C TYR A 51 8.01 -8.30 -8.78
N LEU A 52 8.29 -7.22 -9.50
CA LEU A 52 9.50 -6.41 -9.31
C LEU A 52 9.54 -5.85 -7.89
N GLY A 53 8.41 -5.32 -7.40
CA GLY A 53 8.30 -4.78 -6.04
C GLY A 53 8.59 -5.84 -4.97
N LYS A 54 8.08 -7.08 -5.14
CA LYS A 54 8.40 -8.18 -4.21
C LYS A 54 9.89 -8.53 -4.20
N GLY A 55 10.54 -8.50 -5.36
CA GLY A 55 11.99 -8.69 -5.49
C GLY A 55 12.78 -7.56 -4.83
N ALA A 56 12.43 -6.32 -5.15
CA ALA A 56 13.07 -5.12 -4.61
C ALA A 56 12.92 -5.03 -3.09
N ALA A 57 11.73 -5.36 -2.53
CA ALA A 57 11.54 -5.37 -1.09
C ALA A 57 12.45 -6.36 -0.36
N ARG A 58 12.67 -7.54 -0.93
CA ARG A 58 13.63 -8.51 -0.37
C ARG A 58 15.08 -8.02 -0.47
N LEU A 59 15.42 -7.42 -1.61
CA LEU A 59 16.75 -6.90 -1.87
C LEU A 59 17.11 -5.77 -0.88
N VAL A 60 16.24 -4.78 -0.74
CA VAL A 60 16.47 -3.64 0.17
C VAL A 60 16.56 -4.07 1.63
N MET A 61 15.76 -5.05 2.04
CA MET A 61 15.85 -5.58 3.41
C MET A 61 17.16 -6.33 3.66
N ARG A 62 17.65 -7.07 2.67
CA ARG A 62 18.97 -7.72 2.73
C ARG A 62 20.10 -6.69 2.80
N ASP A 63 20.03 -5.65 1.98
CA ASP A 63 21.07 -4.63 1.94
C ASP A 63 21.07 -3.78 3.22
N ARG A 64 19.88 -3.46 3.76
CA ARG A 64 19.73 -2.83 5.09
C ARG A 64 20.34 -3.69 6.20
N ALA A 65 20.13 -5.01 6.16
CA ALA A 65 20.71 -5.92 7.15
C ALA A 65 22.25 -5.97 7.06
N ARG A 66 22.80 -5.93 5.85
CA ARG A 66 24.26 -5.87 5.62
C ARG A 66 24.87 -4.55 6.11
N ASP A 67 24.18 -3.44 5.84
CA ASP A 67 24.62 -2.11 6.28
C ASP A 67 24.71 -2.05 7.82
N ARG A 68 23.74 -2.66 8.52
CA ARG A 68 23.80 -2.79 9.99
C ARG A 68 24.92 -3.69 10.47
N SER A 69 25.20 -4.79 9.80
CA SER A 69 26.26 -5.73 10.21
C SER A 69 27.68 -5.23 9.87
N GLY A 70 27.85 -4.49 8.77
CA GLY A 70 29.14 -3.90 8.41
C GLY A 70 29.65 -2.83 9.38
N ASP A 71 28.73 -2.17 10.06
CA ASP A 71 29.04 -1.21 11.12
C ASP A 71 29.44 -1.88 12.47
N LEU A 72 29.20 -3.19 12.63
CA LEU A 72 29.51 -3.93 13.85
C LEU A 72 31.02 -4.18 14.05
N ASP A 73 31.81 -4.15 12.97
CA ASP A 73 33.25 -4.45 13.03
C ASP A 73 34.08 -3.34 13.73
N SER A 74 33.51 -2.17 14.01
CA SER A 74 34.26 -1.02 14.48
C SER A 74 34.24 -0.80 16.00
N ASP A 75 33.30 -1.29 16.78
CA ASP A 75 33.18 -0.88 18.19
C ASP A 75 32.53 -1.88 19.18
N GLY A 76 32.11 -3.07 18.78
CA GLY A 76 31.55 -4.07 19.72
C GLY A 76 30.30 -3.60 20.50
N SER A 77 29.74 -2.45 20.16
CA SER A 77 28.54 -1.92 20.81
C SER A 77 27.28 -2.67 20.37
N ASP A 78 26.48 -3.02 21.37
CA ASP A 78 25.26 -3.81 21.25
C ASP A 78 24.31 -3.23 20.17
N ASP A 79 24.09 -3.95 19.06
CA ASP A 79 23.24 -3.55 17.95
C ASP A 79 21.78 -3.24 18.39
N ALA A 80 21.41 -3.76 19.58
CA ALA A 80 20.12 -3.49 20.21
C ALA A 80 19.93 -2.02 20.64
N LEU A 81 21.02 -1.26 20.78
CA LEU A 81 21.01 0.14 21.23
C LEU A 81 21.02 1.15 20.08
N ARG A 82 21.17 0.72 18.83
CA ARG A 82 21.19 1.65 17.71
C ARG A 82 19.78 2.16 17.38
N PRO A 83 19.60 3.49 17.25
CA PRO A 83 18.30 4.03 16.90
C PRO A 83 17.87 3.55 15.51
N GLU A 84 16.61 3.17 15.39
CA GLU A 84 16.01 2.89 14.10
C GLU A 84 16.06 4.12 13.19
N ARG A 85 16.31 3.90 11.91
CA ARG A 85 16.34 4.97 10.89
C ARG A 85 15.59 4.57 9.64
N ILE A 86 15.12 5.58 8.92
CA ILE A 86 14.57 5.40 7.57
C ILE A 86 15.75 5.06 6.65
N TYR A 87 15.65 3.94 5.93
CA TYR A 87 16.65 3.51 4.97
C TYR A 87 16.15 3.75 3.55
N THR A 88 16.98 4.30 2.68
CA THR A 88 16.65 4.56 1.28
C THR A 88 17.69 3.93 0.38
N ALA A 89 17.23 3.24 -0.67
CA ALA A 89 18.09 2.66 -1.71
C ALA A 89 17.48 2.83 -3.09
N GLN A 90 18.32 2.83 -4.11
CA GLN A 90 17.91 2.86 -5.51
C GLN A 90 18.47 1.65 -6.23
N TYR A 91 17.67 1.06 -7.08
CA TYR A 91 17.99 -0.13 -7.87
C TYR A 91 17.62 0.11 -9.32
N GLU A 92 18.51 -0.33 -10.23
CA GLU A 92 18.23 -0.38 -11.65
C GLU A 92 17.98 -1.83 -12.05
N PHE A 93 16.89 -2.04 -12.74
CA PHE A 93 16.49 -3.31 -13.34
C PHE A 93 16.29 -3.11 -14.84
N ASP A 94 16.29 -4.19 -15.60
CA ASP A 94 16.03 -4.12 -17.03
C ASP A 94 14.66 -3.47 -17.32
N GLY A 95 14.69 -2.25 -17.89
CA GLY A 95 13.50 -1.46 -18.22
C GLY A 95 12.78 -0.80 -17.04
N ALA A 96 13.40 -0.73 -15.84
CA ALA A 96 12.81 -0.02 -14.72
C ALA A 96 13.82 0.46 -13.68
N SER A 97 13.64 1.67 -13.14
CA SER A 97 14.31 2.10 -11.92
C SER A 97 13.38 2.00 -10.71
N VAL A 98 13.93 1.63 -9.55
CA VAL A 98 13.17 1.44 -8.32
C VAL A 98 13.82 2.22 -7.19
N THR A 99 13.11 3.21 -6.65
CA THR A 99 13.46 3.87 -5.41
C THR A 99 12.72 3.19 -4.26
N ALA A 100 13.45 2.65 -3.30
CA ALA A 100 12.91 1.96 -2.13
C ALA A 100 13.17 2.79 -0.87
N ARG A 101 12.13 3.01 -0.06
CA ARG A 101 12.23 3.61 1.28
C ARG A 101 11.70 2.61 2.30
N VAL A 102 12.48 2.34 3.33
CA VAL A 102 12.13 1.40 4.40
C VAL A 102 11.85 2.18 5.67
N TYR A 103 10.62 2.12 6.11
CA TYR A 103 10.18 2.75 7.35
C TYR A 103 9.97 1.67 8.43
N PRO A 104 10.46 1.86 9.65
CA PRO A 104 10.06 1.03 10.80
C PRO A 104 8.55 1.13 11.03
N SER A 105 7.92 0.06 11.49
CA SER A 105 6.47 0.06 11.78
C SER A 105 6.09 1.05 12.88
N THR A 106 7.02 1.38 13.76
CA THR A 106 6.86 2.41 14.81
C THR A 106 6.61 3.82 14.25
N GLY A 107 6.90 4.06 12.96
CA GLY A 107 6.56 5.31 12.29
C GLY A 107 5.11 5.40 11.79
N PHE A 108 4.30 4.37 12.02
CA PHE A 108 2.89 4.30 11.58
C PHE A 108 1.95 4.15 12.77
N MET A 109 0.68 4.48 12.54
CA MET A 109 -0.36 4.14 13.49
C MET A 109 -0.54 2.62 13.51
N LEU A 110 -0.39 1.99 14.68
CA LEU A 110 -0.57 0.54 14.82
C LEU A 110 -2.07 0.22 14.91
N MET A 111 -2.47 -0.98 14.46
CA MET A 111 -3.85 -1.45 14.66
C MET A 111 -4.18 -1.50 16.15
N PRO A 112 -5.28 -0.89 16.59
CA PRO A 112 -5.56 -0.70 18.00
C PRO A 112 -5.83 -2.04 18.71
N THR A 113 -5.21 -2.20 19.87
CA THR A 113 -5.54 -3.26 20.83
C THR A 113 -6.45 -2.75 21.94
N GLU A 114 -6.44 -1.44 22.15
CA GLU A 114 -7.23 -0.74 23.16
C GLU A 114 -7.56 0.68 22.69
N PRO A 115 -8.60 1.32 23.23
CA PRO A 115 -8.90 2.71 22.94
C PRO A 115 -7.73 3.62 23.36
N SER A 116 -7.35 4.57 22.50
CA SER A 116 -6.31 5.54 22.82
C SER A 116 -6.60 6.92 22.25
N GLU A 117 -6.11 7.96 22.94
CA GLU A 117 -6.24 9.35 22.49
C GLU A 117 -5.50 9.61 21.17
N SER A 118 -4.41 8.91 20.94
CA SER A 118 -3.68 8.97 19.67
C SER A 118 -4.56 8.57 18.49
N TRP A 119 -5.43 7.58 18.66
CA TRP A 119 -6.38 7.18 17.62
C TRP A 119 -7.48 8.21 17.40
N VAL A 120 -7.96 8.88 18.47
CA VAL A 120 -8.93 10.00 18.33
C VAL A 120 -8.31 11.13 17.51
N THR A 121 -7.10 11.54 17.88
CA THR A 121 -6.35 12.58 17.16
C THR A 121 -6.10 12.18 15.70
N PHE A 122 -5.71 10.95 15.46
CA PHE A 122 -5.44 10.43 14.13
C PHE A 122 -6.69 10.40 13.24
N LEU A 123 -7.80 9.87 13.75
CA LEU A 123 -9.07 9.83 13.02
C LEU A 123 -9.60 11.24 12.71
N SER A 124 -9.40 12.19 13.63
CA SER A 124 -9.83 13.57 13.39
C SER A 124 -8.94 14.27 12.37
N ARG A 125 -7.62 14.20 12.49
CA ARG A 125 -6.70 14.96 11.65
C ARG A 125 -6.47 14.31 10.28
N VAL A 126 -6.34 12.99 10.21
CA VAL A 126 -6.09 12.25 8.95
C VAL A 126 -7.39 11.76 8.35
N GLY A 127 -8.26 11.15 9.16
CA GLY A 127 -9.55 10.64 8.72
C GLY A 127 -10.56 11.72 8.36
N GLY A 128 -10.36 12.95 8.87
CA GLY A 128 -11.27 14.06 8.65
C GLY A 128 -12.61 13.90 9.37
N LEU A 129 -12.63 13.14 10.47
CA LEU A 129 -13.82 12.95 11.29
C LEU A 129 -13.93 14.04 12.36
N ASP A 130 -15.16 14.34 12.75
CA ASP A 130 -15.40 15.15 13.94
C ASP A 130 -14.85 14.45 15.20
N SER A 131 -14.33 15.23 16.15
CA SER A 131 -13.69 14.72 17.36
C SER A 131 -14.64 13.86 18.22
N ALA A 132 -15.93 14.20 18.29
CA ALA A 132 -16.91 13.41 19.03
C ALA A 132 -17.15 12.06 18.35
N LEU A 133 -17.28 12.04 17.02
CA LEU A 133 -17.43 10.80 16.26
C LEU A 133 -16.15 9.96 16.32
N ALA A 134 -14.97 10.55 16.22
CA ALA A 134 -13.70 9.87 16.39
C ALA A 134 -13.60 9.19 17.77
N SER A 135 -13.94 9.89 18.85
CA SER A 135 -13.98 9.32 20.20
C SER A 135 -14.97 8.16 20.32
N GLN A 136 -16.15 8.29 19.70
CA GLN A 136 -17.16 7.24 19.69
C GLN A 136 -16.66 5.98 18.94
N ILE A 137 -16.00 6.13 17.77
CA ILE A 137 -15.42 5.01 17.02
C ILE A 137 -14.33 4.34 17.85
N VAL A 138 -13.42 5.11 18.44
CA VAL A 138 -12.30 4.59 19.24
C VAL A 138 -12.80 3.83 20.46
N SER A 139 -13.85 4.29 21.14
CA SER A 139 -14.43 3.58 22.29
C SER A 139 -14.97 2.18 21.94
N ARG A 140 -15.29 1.93 20.66
CA ARG A 140 -15.81 0.65 20.16
C ARG A 140 -14.71 -0.33 19.74
N PHE A 141 -13.45 0.12 19.62
CA PHE A 141 -12.35 -0.75 19.19
C PHE A 141 -12.20 -1.97 20.07
N ASP A 142 -12.21 -1.78 21.40
CA ASP A 142 -12.02 -2.86 22.35
C ASP A 142 -13.09 -3.96 22.20
N THR A 143 -14.35 -3.57 22.13
CA THR A 143 -15.46 -4.51 21.93
C THR A 143 -15.38 -5.20 20.58
N TYR A 144 -15.19 -4.42 19.51
CA TYR A 144 -15.17 -4.96 18.16
C TYR A 144 -14.02 -5.95 17.94
N PHE A 145 -12.81 -5.62 18.39
CA PHE A 145 -11.65 -6.48 18.16
C PHE A 145 -11.65 -7.71 19.07
N LYS A 146 -12.19 -7.63 20.31
CA LYS A 146 -12.35 -8.78 21.18
C LYS A 146 -13.41 -9.75 20.65
N GLU A 147 -14.54 -9.26 20.18
CA GLU A 147 -15.61 -10.10 19.64
C GLU A 147 -15.19 -10.81 18.34
N ASN A 148 -14.36 -10.17 17.50
CA ASN A 148 -13.89 -10.73 16.24
C ASN A 148 -12.59 -11.54 16.39
N GLU A 149 -11.91 -11.51 17.53
CA GLU A 149 -10.73 -12.32 17.81
C GLU A 149 -11.09 -13.80 18.05
N VAL A 150 -12.32 -14.06 18.54
CA VAL A 150 -12.84 -15.42 18.82
C VAL A 150 -13.06 -16.23 17.54
N VAL A 151 -13.16 -15.59 16.37
CA VAL A 151 -13.39 -16.29 15.09
C VAL A 151 -12.11 -16.91 14.52
N GLY A 152 -10.92 -16.56 15.04
CA GLY A 152 -9.63 -17.12 14.63
C GLY A 152 -9.15 -18.34 15.43
N GLY A 153 -9.88 -18.76 16.47
CA GLY A 153 -9.48 -19.84 17.39
C GLY A 153 -10.12 -21.19 17.07
N GLY A 154 -9.44 -22.06 16.32
CA GLY A 154 -9.57 -23.51 16.55
C GLY A 154 -10.41 -24.36 15.62
N SER A 155 -10.92 -23.88 14.50
CA SER A 155 -11.42 -24.76 13.43
C SER A 155 -10.49 -24.74 12.23
N GLU A 156 -10.21 -25.92 11.64
CA GLU A 156 -9.51 -25.98 10.36
C GLU A 156 -10.18 -25.02 9.37
N PRO A 157 -9.42 -24.12 8.74
CA PRO A 157 -9.99 -23.13 7.83
C PRO A 157 -10.62 -23.85 6.63
N ASP A 158 -11.89 -23.58 6.38
CA ASP A 158 -12.57 -24.10 5.20
C ASP A 158 -11.99 -23.42 3.94
N MET A 159 -11.09 -24.12 3.29
CA MET A 159 -10.37 -23.68 2.09
C MET A 159 -11.28 -23.46 0.88
N SER A 160 -12.56 -23.84 0.97
CA SER A 160 -13.52 -23.61 -0.12
C SER A 160 -14.10 -22.20 -0.14
N THR A 161 -13.91 -21.45 0.93
CA THR A 161 -14.40 -20.08 1.06
C THR A 161 -13.25 -19.06 1.01
N PHE A 162 -13.54 -17.83 0.56
CA PHE A 162 -12.56 -16.74 0.59
C PHE A 162 -12.05 -16.45 2.01
N ASP A 163 -12.90 -16.62 3.02
CA ASP A 163 -12.55 -16.45 4.43
C ASP A 163 -11.68 -17.60 4.94
N GLY A 164 -11.89 -18.83 4.47
CA GLY A 164 -11.01 -19.95 4.75
C GLY A 164 -9.60 -19.79 4.15
N TYR A 165 -9.52 -19.31 2.91
CA TYR A 165 -8.24 -18.93 2.28
C TYR A 165 -7.53 -17.83 3.07
N ARG A 166 -8.29 -16.87 3.55
CA ARG A 166 -7.81 -15.76 4.38
C ARG A 166 -7.31 -16.26 5.74
N ALA A 167 -8.06 -17.15 6.41
CA ALA A 167 -7.67 -17.77 7.68
C ALA A 167 -6.41 -18.64 7.54
N ALA A 168 -6.32 -19.46 6.49
CA ALA A 168 -5.13 -20.29 6.21
C ALA A 168 -3.87 -19.47 5.92
N TYR A 169 -4.05 -18.29 5.28
CA TYR A 169 -2.93 -17.37 5.02
C TYR A 169 -2.47 -16.65 6.30
N THR A 170 -3.36 -16.55 7.31
CA THR A 170 -3.07 -15.96 8.62
C THR A 170 -2.50 -16.98 9.60
N ASP A 171 -3.07 -18.18 9.66
CA ASP A 171 -2.73 -19.22 10.64
C ASP A 171 -1.65 -20.20 10.19
N GLY A 172 -1.56 -20.40 8.89
CA GLY A 172 -0.83 -21.54 8.34
C GLY A 172 0.67 -21.31 8.17
N ASN A 173 1.49 -21.14 9.15
CA ASN A 173 2.96 -21.15 9.05
C ASN A 173 3.68 -19.81 9.26
N LEU A 174 3.00 -18.83 9.76
CA LEU A 174 3.68 -17.59 10.01
C LEU A 174 4.12 -17.51 11.48
N GLY A 175 4.89 -18.46 11.98
CA GLY A 175 5.39 -18.53 13.36
C GLY A 175 5.54 -17.16 14.04
N GLY A 176 4.61 -16.80 14.93
CA GLY A 176 4.54 -15.50 15.60
C GLY A 176 3.30 -14.65 15.23
N GLY A 177 2.21 -15.24 14.76
CA GLY A 177 1.04 -14.61 14.13
C GLY A 177 0.10 -13.76 14.99
N ALA A 178 0.31 -13.61 16.28
CA ALA A 178 -0.57 -12.82 17.13
C ALA A 178 -0.57 -11.30 16.87
N ASP A 179 0.47 -10.79 16.20
CA ASP A 179 0.67 -9.36 16.02
C ASP A 179 0.14 -8.81 14.67
N ILE A 180 -0.21 -9.67 13.71
CA ILE A 180 -0.64 -9.21 12.38
C ILE A 180 -2.15 -9.02 12.36
N ALA A 181 -2.60 -7.89 11.83
CA ALA A 181 -4.01 -7.55 11.70
C ALA A 181 -4.36 -7.09 10.29
N TYR A 182 -5.64 -7.18 9.93
CA TYR A 182 -6.14 -6.63 8.68
C TYR A 182 -6.60 -5.19 8.89
N VAL A 183 -5.99 -4.25 8.18
CA VAL A 183 -6.41 -2.83 8.24
C VAL A 183 -7.86 -2.66 7.80
N GLU A 184 -8.34 -3.53 6.91
CA GLU A 184 -9.72 -3.59 6.45
C GLU A 184 -10.74 -3.88 7.58
N ALA A 185 -10.29 -4.48 8.68
CA ALA A 185 -11.14 -4.71 9.86
C ALA A 185 -11.68 -3.39 10.46
N LEU A 186 -10.98 -2.28 10.25
CA LEU A 186 -11.47 -0.95 10.67
C LEU A 186 -12.81 -0.58 10.02
N LEU A 187 -13.09 -1.08 8.80
CA LEU A 187 -14.39 -0.85 8.14
C LEU A 187 -15.56 -1.53 8.84
N GLY A 188 -15.31 -2.54 9.66
CA GLY A 188 -16.34 -3.21 10.46
C GLY A 188 -16.70 -2.48 11.75
N VAL A 189 -15.90 -1.49 12.14
CA VAL A 189 -16.19 -0.71 13.35
C VAL A 189 -17.33 0.27 13.06
N GLU A 190 -18.39 0.22 13.88
CA GLU A 190 -19.56 1.07 13.70
C GLU A 190 -19.18 2.56 13.77
N GLY A 191 -19.60 3.32 12.76
CA GLY A 191 -19.27 4.73 12.59
C GLY A 191 -18.09 5.00 11.68
N MET A 192 -17.25 3.99 11.34
CA MET A 192 -16.16 4.14 10.38
C MET A 192 -16.73 4.27 8.96
N THR A 193 -16.53 5.39 8.33
CA THR A 193 -16.92 5.60 6.93
C THR A 193 -15.85 5.09 5.98
N ARG A 194 -16.27 4.68 4.77
CA ARG A 194 -15.31 4.27 3.74
C ARG A 194 -14.36 5.40 3.37
N GLU A 195 -14.84 6.64 3.35
CA GLU A 195 -14.02 7.81 3.02
C GLU A 195 -12.93 8.03 4.09
N ALA A 196 -13.27 7.99 5.37
CA ALA A 196 -12.30 8.08 6.45
C ALA A 196 -11.28 6.94 6.39
N TYR A 197 -11.75 5.71 6.16
CA TYR A 197 -10.87 4.55 5.98
C TYR A 197 -9.88 4.73 4.81
N GLU A 198 -10.34 5.18 3.64
CA GLU A 198 -9.45 5.39 2.49
C GLU A 198 -8.37 6.45 2.76
N ARG A 199 -8.67 7.46 3.58
CA ARG A 199 -7.69 8.46 4.01
C ARG A 199 -6.65 7.89 4.96
N ILE A 200 -7.06 7.04 5.92
CA ILE A 200 -6.16 6.53 6.97
C ILE A 200 -5.42 5.26 6.59
N ARG A 201 -5.93 4.42 5.69
CA ARG A 201 -5.42 3.07 5.42
C ARG A 201 -3.93 3.01 5.09
N ARG A 202 -3.39 4.06 4.46
CA ARG A 202 -1.96 4.14 4.13
C ARG A 202 -1.09 4.50 5.32
N SER A 203 -1.67 5.04 6.36
CA SER A 203 -0.99 5.51 7.56
C SER A 203 -1.09 4.53 8.72
N VAL A 204 -1.76 3.39 8.51
CA VAL A 204 -1.95 2.33 9.51
C VAL A 204 -1.10 1.11 9.15
N ALA A 205 -0.31 0.64 10.10
CA ALA A 205 0.43 -0.62 9.98
C ALA A 205 -0.51 -1.81 10.23
N PRO A 206 -0.39 -2.92 9.47
CA PRO A 206 -1.17 -4.13 9.69
C PRO A 206 -0.61 -4.95 10.87
N ILE A 207 -0.33 -4.29 11.97
CA ILE A 207 0.31 -4.85 13.16
C ILE A 207 -0.39 -4.28 14.39
N ARG A 208 -0.71 -5.12 15.35
CA ARG A 208 -1.39 -4.73 16.58
C ARG A 208 -0.44 -4.02 17.55
N GLY A 209 -0.93 -2.98 18.19
CA GLY A 209 -0.21 -2.25 19.23
C GLY A 209 -0.94 -0.99 19.68
N SER A 210 -0.53 -0.46 20.81
CA SER A 210 -1.12 0.75 21.42
C SER A 210 -0.19 1.97 21.38
N ALA A 211 1.08 1.81 20.97
CA ALA A 211 2.02 2.91 20.93
C ALA A 211 1.68 3.93 19.84
N PRO A 212 1.77 5.23 20.12
CA PRO A 212 1.65 6.27 19.11
C PRO A 212 2.82 6.20 18.12
N PRO A 213 2.65 6.70 16.89
CA PRO A 213 3.73 6.76 15.91
C PRO A 213 4.91 7.62 16.39
N ASP A 214 6.12 7.17 16.08
CA ASP A 214 7.33 8.00 16.25
C ASP A 214 7.47 8.96 15.06
N PRO A 215 7.35 10.28 15.27
CA PRO A 215 7.42 11.26 14.17
C PRO A 215 8.77 11.27 13.45
N ALA A 216 9.86 10.88 14.10
CA ALA A 216 11.18 10.81 13.47
C ALA A 216 11.27 9.69 12.43
N LEU A 217 10.48 8.63 12.61
CA LEU A 217 10.44 7.43 11.76
C LEU A 217 9.22 7.38 10.85
N SER A 218 8.32 8.37 10.95
CA SER A 218 7.07 8.44 10.21
C SER A 218 7.28 8.89 8.76
N PRO A 219 6.44 8.42 7.83
CA PRO A 219 6.30 9.04 6.53
C PRO A 219 5.95 10.53 6.64
N PRO A 220 6.29 11.34 5.62
CA PRO A 220 6.07 12.80 5.67
C PRO A 220 4.64 13.22 6.03
N GLU A 221 3.63 12.48 5.57
CA GLU A 221 2.22 12.75 5.82
C GLU A 221 1.84 12.63 7.29
N LEU A 222 2.50 11.75 8.05
CA LEU A 222 2.25 11.53 9.47
C LEU A 222 3.12 12.39 10.38
N LYS A 223 4.30 12.76 9.92
CA LYS A 223 5.29 13.49 10.71
C LYS A 223 4.71 14.76 11.34
N ASN A 224 3.99 15.54 10.57
CA ASN A 224 3.43 16.83 11.01
C ASN A 224 2.25 16.67 11.99
N ILE A 225 1.62 15.51 12.04
CA ILE A 225 0.43 15.26 12.87
C ILE A 225 0.82 14.99 14.32
N PHE A 226 1.91 14.23 14.52
CA PHE A 226 2.36 13.78 15.83
C PHE A 226 3.57 14.53 16.35
N GLN A 227 4.12 15.49 15.60
CA GLN A 227 5.33 16.22 16.00
C GLN A 227 5.15 17.03 17.29
N ALA A 228 3.94 17.51 17.56
CA ALA A 228 3.63 18.29 18.77
C ALA A 228 3.64 17.43 20.05
N ASP A 229 3.39 16.13 19.94
CA ASP A 229 3.26 15.22 21.07
C ASP A 229 4.57 14.45 21.37
N SER A 230 5.65 14.70 20.59
CA SER A 230 6.83 13.84 20.55
C SER A 230 7.85 14.08 21.67
N GLU A 231 7.83 15.26 22.33
CA GLU A 231 8.82 15.54 23.39
C GLU A 231 8.68 14.62 24.62
N ALA A 232 7.48 14.05 24.85
CA ALA A 232 7.21 13.16 25.97
C ALA A 232 7.46 11.67 25.68
N THR A 233 7.47 11.26 24.41
CA THR A 233 7.38 9.84 24.00
C THR A 233 8.72 9.24 23.53
N ALA A 234 9.66 10.08 23.07
CA ALA A 234 10.94 9.63 22.49
C ALA A 234 11.83 8.84 23.47
N ALA A 235 11.59 8.95 24.77
CA ALA A 235 12.45 8.35 25.81
C ALA A 235 12.20 6.87 26.12
N LYS A 236 11.17 6.22 25.54
CA LYS A 236 10.75 4.86 25.99
C LYS A 236 10.65 3.77 24.92
N GLN A 237 10.90 4.06 23.64
CA GLN A 237 10.73 3.04 22.60
C GLN A 237 12.05 2.39 22.15
N ASN A 238 12.73 1.73 23.05
CA ASN A 238 13.81 0.77 22.74
C ASN A 238 13.25 -0.61 22.31
N SER A 239 12.09 -0.69 21.67
CA SER A 239 11.60 -1.94 21.13
C SER A 239 12.22 -2.18 19.75
N SER A 240 13.03 -3.22 19.63
CA SER A 240 13.55 -3.66 18.35
C SER A 240 12.38 -3.89 17.38
N THR A 241 12.25 -3.03 16.39
CA THR A 241 11.18 -3.10 15.40
C THR A 241 11.32 -4.38 14.59
N ARG A 242 10.30 -5.24 14.66
CA ARG A 242 10.28 -6.50 13.90
C ARG A 242 9.68 -6.35 12.50
N TYR A 243 8.95 -5.26 12.26
CA TYR A 243 8.19 -5.07 11.05
C TYR A 243 8.57 -3.75 10.38
N PHE A 244 8.57 -3.78 9.05
CA PHE A 244 8.96 -2.64 8.21
C PHE A 244 7.97 -2.46 7.07
N CYS A 245 7.69 -1.20 6.75
CA CYS A 245 7.00 -0.82 5.53
C CYS A 245 8.04 -0.47 4.47
N VAL A 246 8.07 -1.18 3.37
CA VAL A 246 8.87 -0.86 2.20
C VAL A 246 7.99 -0.14 1.19
N GLU A 247 8.22 1.14 1.02
CA GLU A 247 7.61 1.94 -0.04
C GLU A 247 8.51 1.90 -1.27
N LEU A 248 7.92 1.53 -2.38
CA LEU A 248 8.60 1.41 -3.67
C LEU A 248 7.98 2.39 -4.64
N LEU A 249 8.81 3.20 -5.26
CA LEU A 249 8.46 3.99 -6.42
C LEU A 249 9.23 3.42 -7.62
N MET A 250 8.49 2.89 -8.57
CA MET A 250 9.02 2.23 -9.76
C MET A 250 8.75 3.11 -10.98
N ASP A 251 9.79 3.42 -11.75
CA ASP A 251 9.68 4.16 -13.01
C ASP A 251 9.98 3.20 -14.15
N PHE A 252 9.00 3.01 -15.04
CA PHE A 252 9.10 2.15 -16.21
C PHE A 252 9.34 3.01 -17.44
N ASP A 253 10.57 2.95 -17.98
CA ASP A 253 11.02 3.65 -19.22
C ASP A 253 10.68 5.16 -19.26
N GLY A 254 10.64 5.80 -18.09
CA GLY A 254 10.35 7.23 -17.94
C GLY A 254 8.90 7.65 -18.29
N ALA A 255 8.02 6.72 -18.65
CA ALA A 255 6.67 7.01 -19.10
C ALA A 255 5.63 6.84 -17.98
N GLN A 256 5.79 5.84 -17.13
CA GLN A 256 4.81 5.50 -16.10
C GLN A 256 5.48 5.25 -14.76
N GLN A 257 4.95 5.92 -13.72
CA GLN A 257 5.38 5.69 -12.35
C GLN A 257 4.33 4.87 -11.60
N VAL A 258 4.81 3.89 -10.84
CA VAL A 258 3.98 3.00 -10.04
C VAL A 258 4.50 2.99 -8.62
N SER A 259 3.62 3.27 -7.67
CA SER A 259 3.90 3.16 -6.23
C SER A 259 3.36 1.83 -5.69
N GLN A 260 4.13 1.18 -4.82
CA GLN A 260 3.71 -0.02 -4.12
C GLN A 260 4.22 0.00 -2.68
N ARG A 261 3.42 -0.50 -1.74
CA ARG A 261 3.81 -0.73 -0.35
C ARG A 261 3.84 -2.22 -0.06
N ILE A 262 4.87 -2.63 0.66
CA ILE A 262 5.06 -4.02 1.07
C ILE A 262 5.46 -4.03 2.55
N TRP A 263 4.68 -4.72 3.35
CA TRP A 263 5.00 -4.94 4.75
C TRP A 263 5.85 -6.20 4.89
N VAL A 264 6.93 -6.08 5.65
CA VAL A 264 7.95 -7.11 5.78
C VAL A 264 8.25 -7.34 7.25
N ALA A 265 8.29 -8.58 7.68
CA ALA A 265 8.88 -8.96 8.97
C ALA A 265 10.39 -9.12 8.79
N GLY A 266 11.16 -8.35 9.55
CA GLY A 266 12.60 -8.54 9.70
C GLY A 266 12.81 -9.73 10.63
N GLN A 267 13.30 -10.85 10.12
CA GLN A 267 13.80 -11.92 10.98
C GLN A 267 15.18 -11.52 11.50
N GLY A 268 15.47 -11.90 12.77
CA GLY A 268 16.73 -11.55 13.43
C GLY A 268 17.95 -11.87 12.57
N ALA A 269 19.03 -11.18 12.84
CA ALA A 269 20.25 -11.03 12.04
C ALA A 269 20.89 -12.31 11.44
N MET A 270 20.48 -13.50 11.88
CA MET A 270 21.13 -14.77 11.47
C MET A 270 20.61 -15.41 10.19
N GLN A 271 19.46 -15.01 9.63
CA GLN A 271 18.91 -15.71 8.46
C GLN A 271 18.71 -14.90 7.18
N GLY A 272 18.92 -13.58 7.17
CA GLY A 272 18.91 -12.75 5.96
C GLY A 272 17.63 -12.81 5.08
N GLN A 273 16.62 -13.57 5.49
CA GLN A 273 15.38 -13.76 4.75
C GLN A 273 14.29 -12.86 5.33
N ALA A 274 14.05 -11.76 4.65
CA ALA A 274 12.90 -10.91 4.92
C ALA A 274 11.62 -11.62 4.47
N ARG A 275 10.65 -11.75 5.40
CA ARG A 275 9.37 -12.38 5.12
C ARG A 275 8.35 -11.32 4.76
N LEU A 276 7.70 -11.48 3.63
CA LEU A 276 6.62 -10.59 3.21
C LEU A 276 5.37 -10.88 4.07
N VAL A 277 4.87 -9.86 4.75
CA VAL A 277 3.67 -9.91 5.60
C VAL A 277 2.43 -9.54 4.81
N ARG A 278 2.51 -8.42 4.07
CA ARG A 278 1.42 -7.92 3.25
C ARG A 278 1.99 -7.24 2.02
N VAL A 279 1.41 -7.52 0.86
CA VAL A 279 1.76 -6.88 -0.41
C VAL A 279 0.55 -6.10 -0.90
N GLU A 280 0.66 -4.78 -0.95
CA GLU A 280 -0.39 -3.94 -1.51
C GLU A 280 -0.35 -3.97 -3.04
N ARG A 281 -1.49 -3.70 -3.66
CA ARG A 281 -1.56 -3.60 -5.13
C ARG A 281 -0.78 -2.37 -5.60
N PRO A 282 -0.05 -2.48 -6.72
CA PRO A 282 0.59 -1.33 -7.34
C PRO A 282 -0.44 -0.28 -7.76
N VAL A 283 -0.11 0.99 -7.57
CA VAL A 283 -0.94 2.13 -7.93
C VAL A 283 -0.16 3.04 -8.87
N PHE A 284 -0.75 3.41 -10.00
CA PHE A 284 -0.16 4.40 -10.90
C PHE A 284 -0.17 5.79 -10.24
N VAL A 285 0.95 6.48 -10.32
CA VAL A 285 1.15 7.80 -9.72
C VAL A 285 1.37 8.82 -10.83
N SER A 286 0.65 9.94 -10.77
CA SER A 286 0.92 11.08 -11.65
C SER A 286 2.26 11.70 -11.26
N ARG A 287 3.09 12.08 -12.25
CA ARG A 287 4.37 12.77 -12.00
C ARG A 287 4.23 14.08 -11.21
N VAL A 288 3.03 14.63 -11.14
CA VAL A 288 2.73 15.89 -10.42
C VAL A 288 2.70 15.70 -8.90
N ASP A 289 2.52 14.46 -8.41
CA ASP A 289 2.30 14.18 -6.98
C ASP A 289 3.61 13.88 -6.19
N VAL A 290 4.77 14.04 -6.83
CA VAL A 290 6.09 13.66 -6.26
C VAL A 290 6.94 14.91 -5.95
N GLY A 291 6.30 16.05 -5.65
CA GLY A 291 6.97 17.29 -5.25
C GLY A 291 7.19 17.43 -3.75
#